data_173c98d5c5b2423f390fec9c8d106617
#
_entry.id   173c98d5c5b2423f390fec9c8d106617
#
_cell.length_a   1.000
_cell.length_b   1.000
_cell.length_c   1.000
_cell.angle_alpha   90.00
_cell.angle_beta   90.00
_cell.angle_gamma   90.00
#
_symmetry.space_group_name_H-M   'P 1'
#
loop_
_entity.id
_entity.type
_entity.pdbx_description
1 polymer ?
#
loop_
_entity_poly.entity_id
_entity_poly.type
_entity_poly.pdbx_seq_one_letter_code
_entity_poly.pdbx_strand_id
1 'polypeptide(L)'
;MSVSPGQAAAALDDIDRTERRTRNAKSYSIASPHLILWGLVWMAGYGACAVLPPEKWGLAWIPLIIIGSLGSSWLGARVKRGAGRSGHYARSLLMGASIFVFIACTYYVLQPRSPLAYLVFPALITGLAYSLSGAAAGMLRFVWIGGGIVVLTMAGYVLVPQWTALVVAVAAGGGLVLGGLWLRQA
;
A
#
# COMPACT_ATOMS: atom_id res chain seq x y z
N MET A 1 26.45 -41.52 14.02
CA MET A 1 25.01 -41.31 14.22
C MET A 1 24.38 -41.06 12.84
N SER A 2 23.52 -41.96 12.36
CA SER A 2 22.81 -41.79 11.08
C SER A 2 21.48 -41.07 11.34
N VAL A 3 21.27 -39.93 10.69
CA VAL A 3 19.99 -39.19 10.73
C VAL A 3 18.98 -39.98 9.93
N SER A 4 17.78 -40.26 10.51
CA SER A 4 16.73 -40.93 9.76
C SER A 4 16.13 -40.02 8.67
N PRO A 5 15.61 -40.57 7.55
CA PRO A 5 14.99 -39.77 6.51
C PRO A 5 13.86 -38.84 7.01
N GLY A 6 13.09 -39.28 8.01
CA GLY A 6 12.04 -38.47 8.63
C GLY A 6 12.59 -37.29 9.45
N GLN A 7 13.70 -37.49 10.16
CA GLN A 7 14.38 -36.41 10.88
C GLN A 7 14.98 -35.37 9.93
N ALA A 8 15.55 -35.82 8.81
CA ALA A 8 16.07 -34.93 7.79
C ALA A 8 14.94 -34.09 7.14
N ALA A 9 13.80 -34.71 6.81
CA ALA A 9 12.64 -34.00 6.27
C ALA A 9 12.06 -32.95 7.24
N ALA A 10 11.93 -33.32 8.53
CA ALA A 10 11.47 -32.40 9.57
C ALA A 10 12.43 -31.21 9.75
N ALA A 11 13.74 -31.45 9.72
CA ALA A 11 14.73 -30.39 9.84
C ALA A 11 14.71 -29.43 8.62
N LEU A 12 14.49 -29.93 7.41
CA LEU A 12 14.34 -29.11 6.21
C LEU A 12 13.08 -28.25 6.28
N ASP A 13 11.93 -28.81 6.71
CA ASP A 13 10.68 -28.04 6.86
C ASP A 13 10.82 -26.94 7.92
N ASP A 14 11.54 -27.17 8.98
CA ASP A 14 11.82 -26.18 10.03
C ASP A 14 12.74 -25.04 9.53
N ILE A 15 13.72 -25.37 8.70
CA ILE A 15 14.58 -24.39 8.03
C ILE A 15 13.75 -23.54 7.10
N ASP A 16 12.93 -24.14 6.23
CA ASP A 16 12.07 -23.44 5.28
C ASP A 16 11.09 -22.49 5.98
N ARG A 17 10.48 -22.93 7.08
CA ARG A 17 9.58 -22.09 7.90
C ARG A 17 10.32 -20.90 8.49
N THR A 18 11.51 -21.13 9.02
CA THR A 18 12.33 -20.07 9.63
C THR A 18 12.77 -19.06 8.59
N GLU A 19 13.20 -19.51 7.43
CA GLU A 19 13.58 -18.64 6.32
C GLU A 19 12.40 -17.78 5.83
N ARG A 20 11.20 -18.38 5.68
CA ARG A 20 9.98 -17.65 5.30
C ARG A 20 9.62 -16.59 6.34
N ARG A 21 9.66 -16.91 7.63
CA ARG A 21 9.40 -15.96 8.72
C ARG A 21 10.38 -14.79 8.68
N THR A 22 11.68 -15.07 8.59
CA THR A 22 12.74 -14.06 8.52
C THR A 22 12.59 -13.15 7.30
N ARG A 23 12.29 -13.74 6.13
CA ARG A 23 12.06 -12.98 4.90
C ARG A 23 10.83 -12.08 5.02
N ASN A 24 9.74 -12.58 5.59
CA ASN A 24 8.51 -11.80 5.79
C ASN A 24 8.74 -10.65 6.78
N ALA A 25 9.38 -10.91 7.92
CA ALA A 25 9.71 -9.89 8.91
C ALA A 25 10.57 -8.78 8.31
N LYS A 26 11.59 -9.12 7.51
CA LYS A 26 12.41 -8.15 6.78
C LYS A 26 11.59 -7.35 5.77
N SER A 27 10.70 -7.99 5.03
CA SER A 27 9.82 -7.31 4.08
C SER A 27 8.86 -6.35 4.78
N TYR A 28 8.29 -6.74 5.90
CA TYR A 28 7.42 -5.91 6.72
C TYR A 28 8.17 -4.69 7.29
N SER A 29 9.38 -4.87 7.80
CA SER A 29 10.18 -3.75 8.34
C SER A 29 10.53 -2.69 7.28
N ILE A 30 10.75 -3.11 6.03
CA ILE A 30 11.00 -2.21 4.90
C ILE A 30 9.72 -1.52 4.45
N ALA A 31 8.59 -2.24 4.39
CA ALA A 31 7.33 -1.70 3.91
C ALA A 31 6.67 -0.74 4.91
N SER A 32 6.81 -1.01 6.22
CA SER A 32 6.15 -0.24 7.30
C SER A 32 6.32 1.28 7.18
N PRO A 33 7.52 1.85 7.06
CA PRO A 33 7.68 3.30 6.99
C PRO A 33 7.07 3.90 5.72
N HIS A 34 7.02 3.14 4.60
CA HIS A 34 6.35 3.57 3.38
C HIS A 34 4.84 3.60 3.54
N LEU A 35 4.25 2.59 4.21
CA LEU A 35 2.81 2.58 4.50
C LEU A 35 2.41 3.76 5.38
N ILE A 36 3.19 4.05 6.43
CA ILE A 36 2.91 5.20 7.32
C ILE A 36 3.01 6.50 6.54
N LEU A 37 4.07 6.70 5.75
CA LEU A 37 4.24 7.90 4.94
C LEU A 37 3.06 8.12 3.98
N TRP A 38 2.74 7.10 3.19
CA TRP A 38 1.62 7.20 2.23
C TRP A 38 0.27 7.27 2.92
N GLY A 39 0.10 6.63 4.07
CA GLY A 39 -1.10 6.77 4.87
C GLY A 39 -1.35 8.22 5.31
N LEU A 40 -0.31 8.91 5.78
CA LEU A 40 -0.39 10.33 6.14
C LEU A 40 -0.66 11.21 4.92
N VAL A 41 0.01 10.97 3.81
CA VAL A 41 -0.24 11.65 2.53
C VAL A 41 -1.71 11.50 2.10
N TRP A 42 -2.26 10.29 2.22
CA TRP A 42 -3.64 10.02 1.86
C TRP A 42 -4.64 10.66 2.81
N MET A 43 -4.38 10.60 4.12
CA MET A 43 -5.23 11.30 5.10
C MET A 43 -5.29 12.80 4.80
N ALA A 44 -4.15 13.43 4.52
CA ALA A 44 -4.09 14.85 4.19
C ALA A 44 -4.78 15.14 2.84
N GLY A 45 -4.52 14.34 1.80
CA GLY A 45 -5.07 14.53 0.46
C GLY A 45 -6.60 14.37 0.42
N TYR A 46 -7.11 13.26 0.95
CA TYR A 46 -8.56 13.03 1.00
C TYR A 46 -9.25 13.95 2.02
N GLY A 47 -8.57 14.30 3.13
CA GLY A 47 -9.06 15.31 4.05
C GLY A 47 -9.21 16.69 3.37
N ALA A 48 -8.25 17.09 2.56
CA ALA A 48 -8.37 18.29 1.74
C ALA A 48 -9.52 18.21 0.71
N CYS A 49 -9.72 17.05 0.08
CA CYS A 49 -10.84 16.83 -0.84
C CYS A 49 -12.21 16.91 -0.15
N ALA A 50 -12.29 16.67 1.14
CA ALA A 50 -13.55 16.80 1.90
C ALA A 50 -13.98 18.25 2.10
N VAL A 51 -13.04 19.21 2.08
CA VAL A 51 -13.30 20.62 2.33
C VAL A 51 -13.11 21.52 1.10
N LEU A 52 -12.37 21.04 0.09
CA LEU A 52 -12.12 21.79 -1.14
C LEU A 52 -13.10 21.39 -2.25
N PRO A 53 -13.48 22.33 -3.12
CA PRO A 53 -14.26 22.00 -4.31
C PRO A 53 -13.42 21.14 -5.30
N PRO A 54 -14.07 20.28 -6.12
CA PRO A 54 -13.37 19.32 -6.99
C PRO A 54 -12.30 19.91 -7.91
N GLU A 55 -12.49 21.14 -8.38
CA GLU A 55 -11.55 21.84 -9.26
C GLU A 55 -10.20 22.13 -8.60
N LYS A 56 -10.16 22.16 -7.27
CA LYS A 56 -8.96 22.42 -6.46
C LYS A 56 -8.27 21.16 -5.94
N TRP A 57 -8.85 19.99 -6.15
CA TRP A 57 -8.25 18.73 -5.65
C TRP A 57 -6.84 18.49 -6.19
N GLY A 58 -6.61 18.79 -7.47
CA GLY A 58 -5.27 18.68 -8.06
C GLY A 58 -4.22 19.54 -7.34
N LEU A 59 -4.58 20.74 -6.91
CA LEU A 59 -3.67 21.62 -6.17
C LEU A 59 -3.27 21.03 -4.80
N ALA A 60 -4.18 20.30 -4.14
CA ALA A 60 -3.88 19.61 -2.90
C ALA A 60 -3.01 18.37 -3.14
N TRP A 61 -3.33 17.58 -4.17
CA TRP A 61 -2.64 16.33 -4.44
C TRP A 61 -1.22 16.49 -4.98
N ILE A 62 -0.94 17.49 -5.84
CA ILE A 62 0.38 17.68 -6.45
C ILE A 62 1.49 17.79 -5.39
N PRO A 63 1.44 18.72 -4.41
CA PRO A 63 2.50 18.82 -3.39
C PRO A 63 2.59 17.57 -2.52
N LEU A 64 1.46 16.94 -2.18
CA LEU A 64 1.43 15.74 -1.35
C LEU A 64 2.08 14.53 -2.06
N ILE A 65 1.83 14.35 -3.36
CA ILE A 65 2.50 13.31 -4.16
C ILE A 65 4.01 13.57 -4.24
N ILE A 66 4.43 14.82 -4.42
CA ILE A 66 5.85 15.18 -4.43
C ILE A 66 6.50 14.84 -3.09
N ILE A 67 5.89 15.25 -1.96
CA ILE A 67 6.38 14.94 -0.61
C ILE A 67 6.44 13.42 -0.38
N GLY A 68 5.38 12.70 -0.72
CA GLY A 68 5.33 11.23 -0.60
C GLY A 68 6.40 10.54 -1.44
N SER A 69 6.63 11.00 -2.67
CA SER A 69 7.63 10.44 -3.59
C SER A 69 9.05 10.72 -3.12
N LEU A 70 9.36 11.94 -2.70
CA LEU A 70 10.67 12.31 -2.13
C LEU A 70 10.93 11.54 -0.82
N GLY A 71 9.94 11.47 0.06
CA GLY A 71 10.02 10.70 1.30
C GLY A 71 10.26 9.21 1.05
N SER A 72 9.55 8.61 0.07
CA SER A 72 9.77 7.22 -0.32
C SER A 72 11.17 7.00 -0.89
N SER A 73 11.67 7.93 -1.70
CA SER A 73 13.02 7.86 -2.26
C SER A 73 14.09 7.93 -1.15
N TRP A 74 13.90 8.80 -0.17
CA TRP A 74 14.79 8.92 0.97
C TRP A 74 14.78 7.68 1.87
N LEU A 75 13.60 7.12 2.17
CA LEU A 75 13.45 5.86 2.91
C LEU A 75 14.16 4.71 2.16
N GLY A 76 13.96 4.61 0.85
CA GLY A 76 14.62 3.62 0.01
C GLY A 76 16.14 3.76 -0.01
N ALA A 77 16.67 5.00 -0.03
CA ALA A 77 18.11 5.27 0.04
C ALA A 77 18.73 4.85 1.38
N ARG A 78 18.00 4.98 2.50
CA ARG A 78 18.47 4.50 3.81
C ARG A 78 18.60 2.99 3.86
N VAL A 79 17.65 2.26 3.28
CA VAL A 79 17.71 0.80 3.20
C VAL A 79 18.88 0.33 2.31
N LYS A 80 19.19 1.06 1.24
CA LYS A 80 20.30 0.74 0.32
C LYS A 80 21.68 0.81 0.96
N ARG A 81 21.90 1.71 1.92
CA ARG A 81 23.18 1.82 2.61
C ARG A 81 23.56 0.54 3.37
N GLY A 82 22.58 -0.36 3.60
CA GLY A 82 22.77 -1.67 4.25
C GLY A 82 22.75 -2.89 3.30
N ALA A 83 22.35 -2.73 2.03
CA ALA A 83 22.19 -3.88 1.11
C ALA A 83 22.42 -3.46 -0.35
N GLY A 84 23.55 -3.80 -0.90
CA GLY A 84 24.04 -3.41 -2.22
C GLY A 84 23.28 -3.93 -3.45
N ARG A 85 21.95 -3.72 -3.55
CA ARG A 85 21.13 -4.16 -4.71
C ARG A 85 20.28 -3.04 -5.30
N SER A 86 20.72 -2.50 -6.45
CA SER A 86 20.01 -1.46 -7.23
C SER A 86 18.73 -1.93 -7.94
N GLY A 87 18.55 -3.24 -8.17
CA GLY A 87 17.44 -3.77 -8.99
C GLY A 87 16.05 -3.66 -8.38
N HIS A 88 15.93 -3.69 -7.04
CA HIS A 88 14.62 -3.61 -6.36
C HIS A 88 13.97 -2.22 -6.44
N TYR A 89 14.79 -1.17 -6.49
CA TYR A 89 14.27 0.21 -6.57
C TYR A 89 13.63 0.48 -7.94
N ALA A 90 14.28 0.06 -9.02
CA ALA A 90 13.74 0.23 -10.36
C ALA A 90 12.41 -0.52 -10.53
N ARG A 91 12.30 -1.73 -9.99
CA ARG A 91 11.03 -2.50 -10.00
C ARG A 91 9.92 -1.81 -9.21
N SER A 92 10.22 -1.31 -8.03
CA SER A 92 9.22 -0.58 -7.21
C SER A 92 8.77 0.71 -7.88
N LEU A 93 9.69 1.43 -8.52
CA LEU A 93 9.37 2.64 -9.27
C LEU A 93 8.49 2.33 -10.49
N LEU A 94 8.84 1.30 -11.26
CA LEU A 94 8.05 0.84 -12.41
C LEU A 94 6.65 0.39 -11.97
N MET A 95 6.53 -0.36 -10.88
CA MET A 95 5.24 -0.79 -10.35
C MET A 95 4.37 0.40 -9.94
N GLY A 96 4.94 1.37 -9.21
CA GLY A 96 4.23 2.60 -8.84
C GLY A 96 3.80 3.42 -10.07
N ALA A 97 4.72 3.64 -11.01
CA ALA A 97 4.42 4.36 -12.25
C ALA A 97 3.32 3.66 -13.07
N SER A 98 3.36 2.32 -13.17
CA SER A 98 2.33 1.55 -13.88
C SER A 98 0.94 1.73 -13.28
N ILE A 99 0.82 1.79 -11.96
CA ILE A 99 -0.45 2.05 -11.27
C ILE A 99 -0.96 3.46 -11.62
N PHE A 100 -0.12 4.48 -11.59
CA PHE A 100 -0.50 5.84 -11.96
C PHE A 100 -0.95 5.93 -13.42
N VAL A 101 -0.18 5.33 -14.34
CA VAL A 101 -0.55 5.28 -15.77
C VAL A 101 -1.88 4.55 -15.95
N PHE A 102 -2.08 3.42 -15.28
CA PHE A 102 -3.33 2.67 -15.34
C PHE A 102 -4.53 3.51 -14.86
N ILE A 103 -4.40 4.21 -13.73
CA ILE A 103 -5.45 5.10 -13.22
C ILE A 103 -5.75 6.22 -14.24
N ALA A 104 -4.72 6.87 -14.78
CA ALA A 104 -4.88 7.93 -15.77
C ALA A 104 -5.59 7.43 -17.05
N CYS A 105 -5.16 6.28 -17.60
CA CYS A 105 -5.82 5.66 -18.74
C CYS A 105 -7.27 5.29 -18.45
N THR A 106 -7.55 4.74 -17.27
CA THR A 106 -8.91 4.38 -16.85
C THR A 106 -9.82 5.61 -16.80
N TYR A 107 -9.34 6.71 -16.22
CA TYR A 107 -10.10 7.95 -16.19
C TYR A 107 -10.32 8.55 -17.58
N TYR A 108 -9.32 8.46 -18.45
CA TYR A 108 -9.46 8.91 -19.83
C TYR A 108 -10.50 8.12 -20.62
N VAL A 109 -10.54 6.79 -20.43
CA VAL A 109 -11.48 5.90 -21.13
C VAL A 109 -12.88 5.98 -20.56
N LEU A 110 -13.02 5.90 -19.23
CA LEU A 110 -14.33 5.81 -18.57
C LEU A 110 -15.01 7.17 -18.39
N GLN A 111 -14.26 8.27 -18.32
CA GLN A 111 -14.74 9.64 -18.13
C GLN A 111 -15.86 9.72 -17.08
N PRO A 112 -15.61 9.32 -15.82
CA PRO A 112 -16.67 9.20 -14.82
C PRO A 112 -17.33 10.55 -14.59
N ARG A 113 -18.67 10.56 -14.63
CA ARG A 113 -19.47 11.79 -14.44
C ARG A 113 -19.49 12.29 -13.00
N SER A 114 -19.29 11.38 -12.04
CA SER A 114 -19.30 11.73 -10.63
C SER A 114 -17.88 12.05 -10.12
N PRO A 115 -17.67 13.22 -9.49
CA PRO A 115 -16.38 13.52 -8.83
C PRO A 115 -15.99 12.47 -7.79
N LEU A 116 -16.95 11.82 -7.13
CA LEU A 116 -16.67 10.77 -6.13
C LEU A 116 -15.95 9.56 -6.74
N ALA A 117 -16.20 9.22 -8.01
CA ALA A 117 -15.50 8.13 -8.67
C ALA A 117 -13.96 8.38 -8.75
N TYR A 118 -13.55 9.64 -8.93
CA TYR A 118 -12.13 10.01 -8.92
C TYR A 118 -11.48 9.85 -7.55
N LEU A 119 -12.26 9.92 -6.45
CA LEU A 119 -11.75 9.67 -5.09
C LEU A 119 -11.67 8.18 -4.77
N VAL A 120 -12.68 7.42 -5.16
CA VAL A 120 -12.84 6.01 -4.77
C VAL A 120 -11.88 5.10 -5.54
N PHE A 121 -11.75 5.30 -6.85
CA PHE A 121 -11.00 4.39 -7.70
C PHE A 121 -9.52 4.20 -7.32
N PRO A 122 -8.73 5.24 -7.00
CA PRO A 122 -7.35 5.05 -6.55
C PRO A 122 -7.25 4.24 -5.26
N ALA A 123 -8.21 4.40 -4.32
CA ALA A 123 -8.24 3.65 -3.09
C ALA A 123 -8.52 2.16 -3.35
N LEU A 124 -9.47 1.84 -4.24
CA LEU A 124 -9.77 0.47 -4.61
C LEU A 124 -8.60 -0.23 -5.30
N ILE A 125 -7.94 0.44 -6.24
CA ILE A 125 -6.74 -0.10 -6.93
C ILE A 125 -5.61 -0.33 -5.95
N THR A 126 -5.40 0.59 -5.02
CA THR A 126 -4.35 0.44 -4.00
C THR A 126 -4.66 -0.73 -3.06
N GLY A 127 -5.90 -0.85 -2.60
CA GLY A 127 -6.33 -1.98 -1.79
C GLY A 127 -6.18 -3.32 -2.53
N LEU A 128 -6.55 -3.38 -3.81
CA LEU A 128 -6.35 -4.54 -4.66
C LEU A 128 -4.85 -4.88 -4.80
N ALA A 129 -4.00 -3.88 -5.07
CA ALA A 129 -2.56 -4.09 -5.22
C ALA A 129 -1.92 -4.67 -3.94
N TYR A 130 -2.31 -4.17 -2.76
CA TYR A 130 -1.85 -4.73 -1.48
C TYR A 130 -2.35 -6.17 -1.28
N SER A 131 -3.63 -6.44 -1.56
CA SER A 131 -4.21 -7.79 -1.42
C SER A 131 -3.51 -8.79 -2.34
N LEU A 132 -3.34 -8.47 -3.61
CA LEU A 132 -2.68 -9.34 -4.59
C LEU A 132 -1.20 -9.55 -4.26
N SER A 133 -0.48 -8.48 -3.92
CA SER A 133 0.93 -8.58 -3.54
C SER A 133 1.11 -9.41 -2.29
N GLY A 134 0.21 -9.24 -1.30
CA GLY A 134 0.20 -10.02 -0.08
C GLY A 134 -0.07 -11.49 -0.33
N ALA A 135 -1.07 -11.81 -1.14
CA ALA A 135 -1.42 -13.18 -1.52
C ALA A 135 -0.26 -13.87 -2.27
N ALA A 136 0.31 -13.20 -3.27
CA ALA A 136 1.42 -13.73 -4.08
C ALA A 136 2.69 -13.97 -3.24
N ALA A 137 2.95 -13.14 -2.23
CA ALA A 137 4.12 -13.26 -1.37
C ALA A 137 3.89 -14.09 -0.10
N GLY A 138 2.67 -14.59 0.14
CA GLY A 138 2.30 -15.28 1.38
C GLY A 138 2.32 -14.38 2.63
N MET A 139 2.10 -13.08 2.44
CA MET A 139 2.10 -12.06 3.49
C MET A 139 0.67 -11.65 3.86
N LEU A 140 -0.01 -12.44 4.68
CA LEU A 140 -1.43 -12.26 5.02
C LEU A 140 -1.78 -10.86 5.57
N ARG A 141 -0.86 -10.20 6.28
CA ARG A 141 -1.11 -8.84 6.80
C ARG A 141 -1.40 -7.84 5.68
N PHE A 142 -0.73 -7.96 4.53
CA PHE A 142 -1.03 -7.10 3.37
C PHE A 142 -2.39 -7.41 2.76
N VAL A 143 -2.82 -8.67 2.76
CA VAL A 143 -4.17 -9.05 2.30
C VAL A 143 -5.25 -8.40 3.15
N TRP A 144 -5.09 -8.42 4.47
CA TRP A 144 -6.03 -7.78 5.39
C TRP A 144 -6.05 -6.26 5.27
N ILE A 145 -4.87 -5.62 5.13
CA ILE A 145 -4.77 -4.17 4.92
C ILE A 145 -5.48 -3.80 3.61
N GLY A 146 -5.17 -4.48 2.52
CA GLY A 146 -5.75 -4.20 1.20
C GLY A 146 -7.26 -4.46 1.17
N GLY A 147 -7.71 -5.60 1.69
CA GLY A 147 -9.12 -5.95 1.78
C GLY A 147 -9.91 -4.96 2.63
N GLY A 148 -9.37 -4.56 3.78
CA GLY A 148 -9.97 -3.54 4.64
C GLY A 148 -10.15 -2.19 3.93
N ILE A 149 -9.13 -1.74 3.18
CA ILE A 149 -9.22 -0.52 2.38
C ILE A 149 -10.38 -0.62 1.36
N VAL A 150 -10.47 -1.73 0.61
CA VAL A 150 -11.53 -1.93 -0.39
C VAL A 150 -12.91 -1.91 0.26
N VAL A 151 -13.11 -2.72 1.29
CA VAL A 151 -14.42 -2.86 1.96
C VAL A 151 -14.88 -1.54 2.56
N LEU A 152 -14.01 -0.86 3.32
CA LEU A 152 -14.35 0.40 3.97
C LEU A 152 -14.55 1.54 2.98
N THR A 153 -13.76 1.59 1.90
CA THR A 153 -13.95 2.57 0.82
C THR A 153 -15.30 2.38 0.13
N MET A 154 -15.66 1.14 -0.20
CA MET A 154 -16.96 0.83 -0.83
C MET A 154 -18.13 1.09 0.12
N ALA A 155 -17.99 0.74 1.39
CA ALA A 155 -19.01 1.06 2.39
C ALA A 155 -19.24 2.58 2.49
N GLY A 156 -18.17 3.38 2.54
CA GLY A 156 -18.29 4.84 2.53
C GLY A 156 -18.97 5.39 1.28
N TYR A 157 -18.59 4.88 0.12
CA TYR A 157 -19.16 5.31 -1.16
C TYR A 157 -20.65 5.01 -1.28
N VAL A 158 -21.07 3.83 -0.82
CA VAL A 158 -22.46 3.37 -0.96
C VAL A 158 -23.38 3.91 0.16
N LEU A 159 -22.91 3.88 1.40
CA LEU A 159 -23.74 4.18 2.57
C LEU A 159 -23.78 5.67 2.92
N VAL A 160 -22.66 6.39 2.70
CA VAL A 160 -22.52 7.80 3.10
C VAL A 160 -21.77 8.61 2.03
N PRO A 161 -22.34 8.72 0.79
CA PRO A 161 -21.65 9.32 -0.36
C PRO A 161 -21.16 10.75 -0.09
N GLN A 162 -21.88 11.55 0.70
CA GLN A 162 -21.49 12.90 1.08
C GLN A 162 -20.23 12.96 1.96
N TRP A 163 -19.88 11.87 2.65
CA TRP A 163 -18.71 11.75 3.50
C TRP A 163 -17.61 10.88 2.90
N THR A 164 -17.75 10.46 1.63
CA THR A 164 -16.83 9.52 0.97
C THR A 164 -15.37 9.96 1.11
N ALA A 165 -15.05 11.23 0.89
CA ALA A 165 -13.68 11.73 1.02
C ALA A 165 -13.11 11.51 2.43
N LEU A 166 -13.87 11.82 3.49
CA LEU A 166 -13.45 11.59 4.86
C LEU A 166 -13.36 10.10 5.20
N VAL A 167 -14.31 9.29 4.73
CA VAL A 167 -14.25 7.84 4.92
C VAL A 167 -13.00 7.25 4.27
N VAL A 168 -12.67 7.66 3.05
CA VAL A 168 -11.46 7.21 2.36
C VAL A 168 -10.19 7.73 3.08
N ALA A 169 -10.19 8.97 3.58
CA ALA A 169 -9.08 9.48 4.37
C ALA A 169 -8.80 8.59 5.59
N VAL A 170 -9.84 8.22 6.33
CA VAL A 170 -9.71 7.38 7.54
C VAL A 170 -9.48 5.92 7.18
N ALA A 171 -10.27 5.35 6.26
CA ALA A 171 -10.21 3.94 5.91
C ALA A 171 -8.93 3.58 5.15
N ALA A 172 -8.62 4.30 4.09
CA ALA A 172 -7.43 4.03 3.29
C ALA A 172 -6.18 4.67 3.93
N GLY A 173 -6.22 5.97 4.23
CA GLY A 173 -5.08 6.67 4.85
C GLY A 173 -4.78 6.14 6.25
N GLY A 174 -5.78 6.13 7.14
CA GLY A 174 -5.65 5.58 8.49
C GLY A 174 -5.33 4.10 8.50
N GLY A 175 -5.96 3.31 7.63
CA GLY A 175 -5.69 1.88 7.44
C GLY A 175 -4.24 1.60 7.04
N LEU A 176 -3.64 2.42 6.18
CA LEU A 176 -2.22 2.32 5.82
C LEU A 176 -1.32 2.67 7.00
N VAL A 177 -1.64 3.72 7.79
CA VAL A 177 -0.88 4.07 9.00
C VAL A 177 -0.93 2.93 10.01
N LEU A 178 -2.12 2.47 10.37
CA LEU A 178 -2.31 1.35 11.30
C LEU A 178 -1.66 0.07 10.79
N GLY A 179 -1.82 -0.22 9.50
CA GLY A 179 -1.16 -1.33 8.84
C GLY A 179 0.37 -1.26 8.94
N GLY A 180 0.93 -0.07 8.68
CA GLY A 180 2.36 0.18 8.84
C GLY A 180 2.85 -0.03 10.27
N LEU A 181 2.10 0.42 11.28
CA LEU A 181 2.40 0.18 12.69
C LEU A 181 2.29 -1.31 13.04
N TRP A 182 1.26 -2.00 12.56
CA TRP A 182 1.08 -3.44 12.77
C TRP A 182 2.22 -4.27 12.17
N LEU A 183 2.76 -3.85 11.02
CA LEU A 183 3.90 -4.53 10.39
C LEU A 183 5.20 -4.41 11.20
N ARG A 184 5.33 -3.36 12.04
CA ARG A 184 6.50 -3.22 12.94
C ARG A 184 6.54 -4.24 14.07
N GLN A 185 5.40 -4.85 14.39
CA GLN A 185 5.26 -5.82 15.48
C GLN A 185 5.43 -7.27 14.99
N ALA A 186 5.87 -7.49 13.76
CA ALA A 186 6.00 -8.80 13.13
C ALA A 186 7.43 -9.42 13.26
#